data_ad6e8efca3642646a8245b216c2a4517
#
_entry.id   ad6e8efca3642646a8245b216c2a4517
#
_cell.length_a   1.000
_cell.length_b   1.000
_cell.length_c   1.000
_cell.angle_alpha   90.00
_cell.angle_beta   90.00
_cell.angle_gamma   90.00
#
_symmetry.space_group_name_H-M   'P 1'
#
loop_
_entity.id
_entity.type
_entity.pdbx_description
1 polymer ?
#
loop_
_entity_poly.entity_id
_entity_poly.type
_entity_poly.pdbx_seq_one_letter_code
_entity_poly.pdbx_strand_id
1 'polypeptide(L)'
;MMLAGKADLIRALFAAYRANDRDKVEAALSDDFHFTSPYDDGIDRATYFAKCWRSMDWIASHELERILVDGDQAFVTYQCRAKGGKSFRNTEFFVFAGDKVRSIDVYFGAAYQDGAFAPQER
;
A
#
# COMPACT_ATOMS: atom_id res chain seq x y z
N MET A 1 2.68 16.18 -23.76
CA MET A 1 1.94 15.58 -22.64
C MET A 1 2.93 15.01 -21.64
N MET A 2 2.80 15.37 -20.41
CA MET A 2 3.67 14.84 -19.36
C MET A 2 3.12 13.53 -18.83
N LEU A 3 3.99 12.53 -18.70
CA LEU A 3 3.63 11.30 -18.02
C LEU A 3 3.54 11.56 -16.51
N ALA A 4 2.65 10.83 -15.85
CA ALA A 4 2.56 10.90 -14.40
C ALA A 4 3.88 10.42 -13.78
N GLY A 5 4.37 11.13 -12.77
CA GLY A 5 5.54 10.70 -12.01
C GLY A 5 5.20 9.51 -11.11
N LYS A 6 6.23 8.85 -10.60
CA LYS A 6 6.04 7.68 -9.70
C LYS A 6 5.25 8.07 -8.45
N ALA A 7 5.49 9.25 -7.88
CA ALA A 7 4.73 9.72 -6.72
C ALA A 7 3.23 9.84 -7.04
N ASP A 8 2.88 10.34 -8.23
CA ASP A 8 1.48 10.45 -8.63
C ASP A 8 0.83 9.09 -8.85
N LEU A 9 1.59 8.14 -9.42
CA LEU A 9 1.11 6.76 -9.58
C LEU A 9 0.84 6.11 -8.23
N ILE A 10 1.71 6.35 -7.25
CA ILE A 10 1.52 5.84 -5.89
C ILE A 10 0.27 6.45 -5.24
N ARG A 11 0.08 7.78 -5.35
CA ARG A 11 -1.11 8.44 -4.82
C ARG A 11 -2.38 7.89 -5.45
N ALA A 12 -2.36 7.69 -6.76
CA ALA A 12 -3.51 7.12 -7.48
C ALA A 12 -3.81 5.69 -7.04
N LEU A 13 -2.78 4.89 -6.80
CA LEU A 13 -2.93 3.52 -6.32
C LEU A 13 -3.57 3.49 -4.93
N PHE A 14 -3.06 4.30 -3.99
CA PHE A 14 -3.66 4.38 -2.65
C PHE A 14 -5.11 4.88 -2.70
N ALA A 15 -5.41 5.84 -3.58
CA ALA A 15 -6.79 6.30 -3.78
C ALA A 15 -7.69 5.18 -4.31
N ALA A 16 -7.19 4.35 -5.22
CA ALA A 16 -7.94 3.21 -5.75
C ALA A 16 -8.22 2.16 -4.67
N TYR A 17 -7.24 1.85 -3.82
CA TYR A 17 -7.48 0.98 -2.66
C TYR A 17 -8.54 1.56 -1.73
N ARG A 18 -8.42 2.84 -1.43
CA ARG A 18 -9.35 3.53 -0.52
C ARG A 18 -10.77 3.55 -1.06
N ALA A 19 -10.92 3.62 -2.38
CA ALA A 19 -12.21 3.60 -3.06
C ALA A 19 -12.74 2.18 -3.31
N ASN A 20 -12.01 1.15 -2.91
CA ASN A 20 -12.33 -0.25 -3.21
C ASN A 20 -12.44 -0.51 -4.71
N ASP A 21 -11.65 0.21 -5.52
CA ASP A 21 -11.66 0.11 -6.97
C ASP A 21 -10.67 -0.94 -7.44
N ARG A 22 -11.09 -2.18 -7.44
CA ARG A 22 -10.25 -3.31 -7.78
C ARG A 22 -9.70 -3.23 -9.20
N ASP A 23 -10.52 -2.79 -10.15
CA ASP A 23 -10.08 -2.71 -11.55
C ASP A 23 -8.91 -1.76 -11.72
N LYS A 24 -8.93 -0.62 -11.04
CA LYS A 24 -7.81 0.33 -11.08
C LYS A 24 -6.56 -0.23 -10.40
N VAL A 25 -6.73 -0.94 -9.29
CA VAL A 25 -5.60 -1.60 -8.63
C VAL A 25 -4.99 -2.67 -9.53
N GLU A 26 -5.82 -3.53 -10.12
CA GLU A 26 -5.33 -4.57 -11.04
C GLU A 26 -4.60 -3.96 -12.24
N ALA A 27 -5.11 -2.85 -12.77
CA ALA A 27 -4.46 -2.16 -13.90
C ALA A 27 -3.13 -1.51 -13.53
N ALA A 28 -2.94 -1.14 -12.26
CA ALA A 28 -1.71 -0.50 -11.78
C ALA A 28 -0.58 -1.49 -11.48
N LEU A 29 -0.88 -2.78 -11.32
CA LEU A 29 0.10 -3.81 -10.99
C LEU A 29 0.52 -4.56 -12.26
N SER A 30 1.82 -4.87 -12.37
CA SER A 30 2.31 -5.62 -13.52
C SER A 30 1.87 -7.09 -13.44
N ASP A 31 1.95 -7.80 -14.59
CA ASP A 31 1.57 -9.21 -14.63
C ASP A 31 2.45 -10.09 -13.73
N ASP A 32 3.72 -9.70 -13.56
CA ASP A 32 4.68 -10.41 -12.71
C ASP A 32 4.78 -9.81 -11.31
N PHE A 33 3.74 -9.12 -10.86
CA PHE A 33 3.70 -8.49 -9.54
C PHE A 33 3.95 -9.49 -8.42
N HIS A 34 4.75 -9.08 -7.43
CA HIS A 34 5.00 -9.84 -6.20
C HIS A 34 4.79 -8.97 -4.97
N PHE A 35 4.32 -9.58 -3.90
CA PHE A 35 4.00 -8.88 -2.67
C PHE A 35 4.64 -9.57 -1.47
N THR A 36 5.29 -8.76 -0.60
CA THR A 36 5.90 -9.22 0.64
C THR A 36 5.40 -8.37 1.80
N SER A 37 5.07 -9.00 2.91
CA SER A 37 4.70 -8.35 4.16
C SER A 37 5.19 -9.22 5.31
N PRO A 38 5.01 -8.82 6.58
CA PRO A 38 5.33 -9.71 7.70
C PRO A 38 4.61 -11.06 7.66
N TYR A 39 3.53 -11.19 6.89
CA TYR A 39 2.73 -12.42 6.76
C TYR A 39 2.89 -13.14 5.42
N ASP A 40 3.51 -12.49 4.42
CA ASP A 40 3.58 -13.02 3.05
C ASP A 40 4.99 -12.83 2.51
N ASP A 41 5.56 -13.88 1.91
CA ASP A 41 6.92 -13.82 1.37
C ASP A 41 6.89 -14.02 -0.15
N GLY A 42 6.97 -12.89 -0.88
CA GLY A 42 7.07 -12.91 -2.33
C GLY A 42 5.92 -13.60 -3.04
N ILE A 43 4.69 -13.44 -2.56
CA ILE A 43 3.53 -14.07 -3.18
C ILE A 43 3.23 -13.42 -4.53
N ASP A 44 2.73 -14.21 -5.48
CA ASP A 44 2.43 -13.70 -6.82
C ASP A 44 1.12 -12.90 -6.87
N ARG A 45 0.86 -12.32 -8.04
CA ARG A 45 -0.30 -11.44 -8.26
C ARG A 45 -1.62 -12.15 -7.96
N ALA A 46 -1.82 -13.35 -8.44
CA ALA A 46 -3.06 -14.12 -8.21
C ALA A 46 -3.26 -14.41 -6.73
N THR A 47 -2.21 -14.84 -6.03
CA THR A 47 -2.24 -15.12 -4.60
C THR A 47 -2.51 -13.84 -3.80
N TYR A 48 -1.89 -12.73 -4.21
CA TYR A 48 -2.12 -11.44 -3.57
C TYR A 48 -3.60 -11.04 -3.58
N PHE A 49 -4.25 -11.12 -4.73
CA PHE A 49 -5.67 -10.78 -4.82
C PHE A 49 -6.56 -11.78 -4.08
N ALA A 50 -6.19 -13.07 -4.07
CA ALA A 50 -6.95 -14.07 -3.36
C ALA A 50 -6.90 -13.91 -1.84
N LYS A 51 -5.73 -13.51 -1.30
CA LYS A 51 -5.48 -13.46 0.15
C LYS A 51 -5.60 -12.07 0.76
N CYS A 52 -5.22 -11.04 0.01
CA CYS A 52 -4.99 -9.69 0.57
C CYS A 52 -6.03 -8.67 0.14
N TRP A 53 -6.81 -8.93 -0.91
CA TRP A 53 -7.83 -7.98 -1.33
C TRP A 53 -9.00 -7.99 -0.34
N ARG A 54 -9.32 -6.81 0.19
CA ARG A 54 -10.42 -6.65 1.14
C ARG A 54 -10.94 -5.21 1.09
N SER A 55 -12.17 -5.00 1.58
CA SER A 55 -12.74 -3.67 1.70
C SER A 55 -11.92 -2.80 2.64
N MET A 56 -11.83 -1.52 2.31
CA MET A 56 -11.18 -0.49 3.12
C MET A 56 -12.19 0.33 3.93
N ASP A 57 -13.43 -0.14 4.06
CA ASP A 57 -14.48 0.62 4.75
C ASP A 57 -14.24 0.76 6.26
N TRP A 58 -13.33 -0.05 6.83
CA TRP A 58 -12.94 0.04 8.24
C TRP A 58 -12.01 1.24 8.51
N ILE A 59 -11.49 1.89 7.48
CA ILE A 59 -10.56 3.01 7.62
C ILE A 59 -11.34 4.31 7.74
N ALA A 60 -11.05 5.10 8.81
CA ALA A 60 -11.61 6.42 8.99
C ALA A 60 -10.81 7.47 8.22
N SER A 61 -9.48 7.39 8.25
CA SER A 61 -8.61 8.29 7.51
C SER A 61 -7.32 7.59 7.10
N HIS A 62 -6.72 8.09 6.03
CA HIS A 62 -5.53 7.52 5.42
C HIS A 62 -4.68 8.66 4.88
N GLU A 63 -3.46 8.79 5.37
CA GLU A 63 -2.61 9.93 5.05
C GLU A 63 -1.23 9.47 4.60
N LEU A 64 -0.85 9.86 3.38
CA LEU A 64 0.49 9.61 2.86
C LEU A 64 1.42 10.70 3.40
N GLU A 65 2.30 10.33 4.33
CA GLU A 65 3.15 11.29 5.02
C GLU A 65 4.43 11.59 4.25
N ARG A 66 5.02 10.58 3.60
CA ARG A 66 6.26 10.72 2.84
C ARG A 66 6.24 9.82 1.62
N ILE A 67 6.69 10.37 0.49
CA ILE A 67 6.94 9.61 -0.72
C ILE A 67 8.31 10.03 -1.23
N LEU A 68 9.25 9.10 -1.25
CA LEU A 68 10.60 9.33 -1.78
C LEU A 68 10.80 8.42 -2.99
N VAL A 69 11.15 9.02 -4.12
CA VAL A 69 11.31 8.29 -5.39
C VAL A 69 12.76 8.39 -5.85
N ASP A 70 13.33 7.26 -6.24
CA ASP A 70 14.65 7.18 -6.83
C ASP A 70 14.59 6.20 -8.02
N GLY A 71 14.54 6.75 -9.24
CA GLY A 71 14.41 5.95 -10.45
C GLY A 71 13.14 5.12 -10.43
N ASP A 72 13.29 3.80 -10.53
CA ASP A 72 12.17 2.84 -10.53
C ASP A 72 11.79 2.38 -9.12
N GLN A 73 12.33 3.00 -8.08
CA GLN A 73 12.10 2.61 -6.70
C GLN A 73 11.48 3.76 -5.91
N ALA A 74 10.66 3.42 -4.93
CA ALA A 74 10.07 4.43 -4.06
C ALA A 74 9.76 3.86 -2.67
N PHE A 75 9.89 4.71 -1.65
CA PHE A 75 9.40 4.44 -0.31
C PHE A 75 8.22 5.34 0.00
N VAL A 76 7.20 4.77 0.60
CA VAL A 76 6.01 5.51 1.05
C VAL A 76 5.76 5.19 2.51
N THR A 77 5.69 6.24 3.34
CA THR A 77 5.24 6.09 4.73
C THR A 77 3.87 6.71 4.85
N TYR A 78 2.93 6.00 5.44
CA TYR A 78 1.57 6.47 5.61
C TYR A 78 1.03 6.15 6.99
N GLN A 79 0.02 6.89 7.41
CA GLN A 79 -0.73 6.64 8.63
C GLN A 79 -2.16 6.26 8.28
N CYS A 80 -2.65 5.21 8.91
CA CYS A 80 -4.07 4.83 8.87
C CYS A 80 -4.69 5.00 10.23
N ARG A 81 -5.93 5.52 10.25
CA ARG A 81 -6.77 5.56 11.44
C ARG A 81 -8.01 4.74 11.17
N ALA A 82 -8.24 3.72 11.99
CA ALA A 82 -9.42 2.87 11.87
C ALA A 82 -10.61 3.52 12.57
N LYS A 83 -11.81 3.19 12.14
CA LYS A 83 -13.05 3.68 12.76
C LYS A 83 -13.18 3.29 14.23
N GLY A 84 -12.53 2.18 14.63
CA GLY A 84 -12.50 1.69 16.00
C GLY A 84 -11.49 2.39 16.91
N GLY A 85 -10.75 3.39 16.41
CA GLY A 85 -9.79 4.17 17.19
C GLY A 85 -8.34 3.69 17.10
N LYS A 86 -8.07 2.55 16.51
CA LYS A 86 -6.70 2.08 16.28
C LYS A 86 -6.05 2.90 15.19
N SER A 87 -4.78 3.27 15.39
CA SER A 87 -3.98 3.94 14.35
C SER A 87 -2.64 3.23 14.19
N PHE A 88 -2.08 3.29 12.97
CA PHE A 88 -0.80 2.69 12.70
C PHE A 88 -0.10 3.38 11.54
N ARG A 89 1.22 3.23 11.49
CA ARG A 89 2.04 3.64 10.35
C ARG A 89 2.68 2.41 9.73
N ASN A 90 2.74 2.43 8.40
CA ASN A 90 3.50 1.44 7.63
C ASN A 90 4.40 2.18 6.65
N THR A 91 5.49 1.52 6.26
CA THR A 91 6.32 1.96 5.13
C THR A 91 6.27 0.86 4.08
N GLU A 92 6.05 1.25 2.82
CA GLU A 92 6.04 0.32 1.69
C GLU A 92 7.15 0.69 0.72
N PHE A 93 7.86 -0.33 0.24
CA PHE A 93 8.88 -0.19 -0.78
C PHE A 93 8.32 -0.68 -2.11
N PHE A 94 8.32 0.21 -3.11
CA PHE A 94 7.78 -0.05 -4.44
C PHE A 94 8.91 -0.21 -5.44
N VAL A 95 8.78 -1.19 -6.32
CA VAL A 95 9.60 -1.30 -7.53
C VAL A 95 8.66 -1.23 -8.72
N PHE A 96 8.99 -0.35 -9.67
CA PHE A 96 8.20 -0.14 -10.88
C PHE A 96 8.83 -0.82 -12.09
N ALA A 97 7.97 -1.30 -12.99
CA ALA A 97 8.36 -1.67 -14.36
C ALA A 97 7.57 -0.71 -15.27
N GLY A 98 8.26 0.32 -15.77
CA GLY A 98 7.59 1.42 -16.47
C GLY A 98 6.65 2.17 -15.52
N ASP A 99 5.39 2.26 -15.87
CA ASP A 99 4.35 2.91 -15.05
C ASP A 99 3.50 1.91 -14.24
N LYS A 100 3.92 0.65 -14.19
CA LYS A 100 3.23 -0.37 -13.40
C LYS A 100 4.08 -0.79 -12.20
N VAL A 101 3.41 -1.15 -11.11
CA VAL A 101 4.09 -1.62 -9.91
C VAL A 101 4.43 -3.09 -10.08
N ARG A 102 5.72 -3.42 -9.97
CA ARG A 102 6.23 -4.78 -10.11
C ARG A 102 6.30 -5.50 -8.77
N SER A 103 6.64 -4.78 -7.70
CA SER A 103 6.65 -5.37 -6.37
C SER A 103 6.37 -4.35 -5.30
N ILE A 104 5.81 -4.83 -4.20
CA ILE A 104 5.60 -4.04 -2.98
C ILE A 104 6.08 -4.88 -1.80
N ASP A 105 6.94 -4.30 -0.97
CA ASP A 105 7.34 -4.85 0.32
C ASP A 105 6.79 -3.95 1.42
N VAL A 106 5.97 -4.50 2.31
CA VAL A 106 5.35 -3.73 3.38
C VAL A 106 6.07 -3.98 4.70
N TYR A 107 6.46 -2.90 5.36
CA TYR A 107 7.06 -2.91 6.68
C TYR A 107 6.07 -2.30 7.67
N PHE A 108 5.70 -3.05 8.70
CA PHE A 108 4.81 -2.55 9.74
C PHE A 108 5.58 -1.61 10.67
N GLY A 109 5.00 -0.43 10.92
CA GLY A 109 5.48 0.49 11.93
C GLY A 109 4.68 0.38 13.21
N ALA A 110 4.80 1.39 14.06
CA ALA A 110 4.10 1.43 15.33
C ALA A 110 2.58 1.53 15.13
N ALA A 111 1.84 0.90 16.04
CA ALA A 111 0.39 0.99 16.11
C ALA A 111 -0.03 1.40 17.52
N TYR A 112 -1.16 2.11 17.62
CA TYR A 112 -1.67 2.64 18.88
C TYR A 112 -3.18 2.43 18.96
N GLN A 113 -3.64 2.15 20.18
CA GLN A 113 -5.06 2.09 20.52
C GLN A 113 -5.26 2.98 21.75
N ASP A 114 -6.07 4.03 21.60
CA ASP A 114 -6.36 5.01 22.68
C ASP A 114 -5.08 5.58 23.30
N GLY A 115 -4.09 5.89 22.45
CA GLY A 115 -2.82 6.48 22.87
C GLY A 115 -1.80 5.52 23.44
N ALA A 116 -2.12 4.22 23.56
CA ALA A 116 -1.21 3.20 24.05
C ALA A 116 -0.72 2.32 22.91
N PHE A 117 0.55 1.91 22.95
CA PHE A 117 1.13 1.03 21.97
C PHE A 117 0.32 -0.28 21.88
N ALA A 118 0.06 -0.71 20.66
CA ALA A 118 -0.61 -1.98 20.38
C ALA A 118 0.09 -2.64 19.20
N PRO A 119 0.32 -3.97 19.23
CA PRO A 119 0.90 -4.66 18.07
C PRO A 119 -0.01 -4.57 16.86
N GLN A 120 0.57 -4.48 15.66
CA GLN A 120 -0.19 -4.60 14.43
C GLN A 120 -0.53 -6.07 14.19
N GLU A 121 -1.78 -6.30 13.78
CA GLU A 121 -2.27 -7.62 13.41
C GLU A 121 -2.97 -7.54 12.07
N ARG A 122 -2.91 -8.65 11.33
CA ARG A 122 -3.58 -8.75 10.05
C ARG A 122 -5.10 -8.75 10.24
#